data_e4de7b2f2e587df2bf5a8c5db9018c4c
#
_entry.id   e4de7b2f2e587df2bf5a8c5db9018c4c
#
_cell.length_a   1.000
_cell.length_b   1.000
_cell.length_c   1.000
_cell.angle_alpha   90.00
_cell.angle_beta   90.00
_cell.angle_gamma   90.00
#
_symmetry.space_group_name_H-M   'P 1'
#
loop_
_entity.id
_entity.type
_entity.pdbx_description
1 polymer ?
#
loop_
_entity_poly.entity_id
_entity_poly.type
_entity_poly.pdbx_seq_one_letter_code
_entity_poly.pdbx_strand_id
1 'polypeptide(L)'
;MGKHLHDHPDVVQVLDAPELKDLFGLSLSGMAQTLRGIVEWRKHRTGMLTTNFAEAGGFIKSDPSEPAPDLQLHFVIGKLVDHGRKTVFGHGYSAHVCLLQPKSRGAVTLTSRDPMALPLVDPNFLADPDDMARMVRGFKRTREILMQPALAKFGAKELAASASARTDAEIEQFIRQYADTIYHPVGTCRMGPGPLDVVDAELRVHGLAGLRVVDASIMPRIVSGNTNAPTVMIAEKAVDLLRAAP
;
A
#
# COMPACT_ATOMS: atom_id res chain seq x y z
N MET A 1 -14.68 10.35 -15.95
CA MET A 1 -14.54 10.13 -14.49
C MET A 1 -14.67 8.64 -14.19
N GLY A 2 -14.00 8.12 -13.16
CA GLY A 2 -14.05 6.74 -12.70
C GLY A 2 -13.16 5.74 -13.46
N LYS A 3 -12.68 6.04 -14.65
CA LYS A 3 -11.73 5.20 -15.40
C LYS A 3 -10.29 5.50 -14.98
N HIS A 4 -9.37 4.60 -15.35
CA HIS A 4 -7.93 4.72 -15.06
C HIS A 4 -7.58 4.66 -13.57
N LEU A 5 -8.39 4.00 -12.75
CA LEU A 5 -8.02 3.70 -11.37
C LEU A 5 -6.65 3.03 -11.37
N HIS A 6 -5.71 3.60 -10.61
CA HIS A 6 -4.34 3.15 -10.52
C HIS A 6 -3.98 3.08 -9.04
N ASP A 7 -3.44 1.95 -8.61
CA ASP A 7 -3.09 1.73 -7.21
C ASP A 7 -1.93 0.74 -7.14
N HIS A 8 -1.21 0.73 -6.03
CA HIS A 8 -0.13 -0.22 -5.79
C HIS A 8 -0.69 -1.54 -5.26
N PRO A 9 -0.64 -2.64 -6.05
CA PRO A 9 -0.92 -3.96 -5.51
C PRO A 9 0.16 -4.35 -4.50
N ASP A 10 -0.26 -4.93 -3.39
CA ASP A 10 0.56 -5.32 -2.25
C ASP A 10 0.32 -6.77 -1.89
N VAL A 11 1.35 -7.42 -1.36
CA VAL A 11 1.24 -8.74 -0.74
C VAL A 11 2.10 -8.80 0.51
N VAL A 12 1.61 -9.51 1.52
CA VAL A 12 2.22 -9.53 2.85
C VAL A 12 2.79 -10.91 3.16
N GLN A 13 4.03 -10.94 3.62
CA GLN A 13 4.66 -12.11 4.26
C GLN A 13 4.69 -11.87 5.76
N VAL A 14 4.07 -12.77 6.52
CA VAL A 14 3.91 -12.67 7.97
C VAL A 14 4.74 -13.73 8.65
N LEU A 15 5.53 -13.31 9.63
CA LEU A 15 6.38 -14.20 10.41
C LEU A 15 5.92 -14.23 11.87
N ASP A 16 5.80 -15.44 12.41
CA ASP A 16 5.58 -15.70 13.81
C ASP A 16 6.93 -15.70 14.55
N ALA A 17 7.06 -14.86 15.56
CA ALA A 17 8.30 -14.70 16.34
C ALA A 17 7.94 -14.54 17.82
N PRO A 18 7.56 -15.64 18.50
CA PRO A 18 7.01 -15.60 19.86
C PRO A 18 7.97 -15.07 20.92
N GLU A 19 9.28 -15.13 20.65
CA GLU A 19 10.30 -14.63 21.57
C GLU A 19 10.51 -13.10 21.47
N LEU A 20 10.03 -12.47 20.38
CA LEU A 20 10.12 -11.02 20.18
C LEU A 20 8.99 -10.27 20.90
N LYS A 21 9.00 -10.36 22.23
CA LYS A 21 7.95 -9.75 23.07
C LYS A 21 7.94 -8.23 23.04
N ASP A 22 9.02 -7.60 22.58
CA ASP A 22 9.12 -6.14 22.45
C ASP A 22 8.34 -5.58 21.25
N LEU A 23 7.89 -6.45 20.33
CA LEU A 23 7.02 -6.08 19.21
C LEU A 23 5.56 -6.09 19.62
N PHE A 24 4.71 -5.39 18.84
CA PHE A 24 3.27 -5.47 19.02
C PHE A 24 2.78 -6.92 18.88
N GLY A 25 1.93 -7.35 19.84
CA GLY A 25 1.37 -8.68 19.80
C GLY A 25 0.21 -8.85 20.76
N LEU A 26 -0.75 -9.69 20.36
CA LEU A 26 -1.90 -10.04 21.18
C LEU A 26 -1.54 -11.18 22.11
N SER A 27 -1.08 -10.83 23.30
CA SER A 27 -0.69 -11.75 24.39
C SER A 27 -0.83 -11.03 25.74
N LEU A 28 -0.72 -11.75 26.85
CA LEU A 28 -0.71 -11.13 28.18
C LEU A 28 0.44 -10.14 28.33
N SER A 29 1.64 -10.48 27.83
CA SER A 29 2.78 -9.58 27.83
C SER A 29 2.55 -8.36 26.93
N GLY A 30 1.97 -8.55 25.74
CA GLY A 30 1.65 -7.45 24.82
C GLY A 30 0.61 -6.48 25.40
N MET A 31 -0.40 -6.99 26.10
CA MET A 31 -1.36 -6.14 26.83
C MET A 31 -0.67 -5.32 27.93
N ALA A 32 0.20 -5.93 28.71
CA ALA A 32 0.95 -5.23 29.76
C ALA A 32 1.88 -4.14 29.17
N GLN A 33 2.52 -4.42 28.03
CA GLN A 33 3.33 -3.44 27.32
C GLN A 33 2.48 -2.28 26.77
N THR A 34 1.34 -2.58 26.17
CA THR A 34 0.42 -1.54 25.67
C THR A 34 -0.04 -0.62 26.80
N LEU A 35 -0.40 -1.17 27.98
CA LEU A 35 -0.79 -0.37 29.14
C LEU A 35 0.36 0.51 29.63
N ARG A 36 1.60 -0.04 29.71
CA ARG A 36 2.80 0.76 30.04
C ARG A 36 3.04 1.85 29.00
N GLY A 37 2.93 1.51 27.71
CA GLY A 37 3.06 2.46 26.60
C GLY A 37 2.05 3.60 26.67
N ILE A 38 0.80 3.34 27.10
CA ILE A 38 -0.21 4.39 27.31
C ILE A 38 0.25 5.36 28.41
N VAL A 39 0.77 4.85 29.52
CA VAL A 39 1.25 5.67 30.63
C VAL A 39 2.47 6.50 30.19
N GLU A 40 3.42 5.86 29.50
CA GLU A 40 4.62 6.53 28.97
C GLU A 40 4.24 7.65 27.99
N TRP A 41 3.39 7.33 27.02
CA TRP A 41 2.96 8.32 26.04
C TRP A 41 2.22 9.50 26.70
N ARG A 42 1.35 9.25 27.69
CA ARG A 42 0.67 10.31 28.41
C ARG A 42 1.62 11.24 29.16
N LYS A 43 2.66 10.67 29.78
CA LYS A 43 3.62 11.44 30.60
C LYS A 43 4.70 12.13 29.78
N HIS A 44 5.21 11.43 28.76
CA HIS A 44 6.47 11.83 28.09
C HIS A 44 6.31 12.03 26.58
N ARG A 45 5.19 11.61 25.99
CA ARG A 45 4.98 11.62 24.53
C ARG A 45 6.01 10.78 23.77
N THR A 46 6.53 9.71 24.40
CA THR A 46 7.53 8.78 23.87
C THR A 46 7.03 7.33 23.96
N GLY A 47 7.85 6.38 23.51
CA GLY A 47 7.63 4.95 23.65
C GLY A 47 6.87 4.33 22.48
N MET A 48 6.47 3.07 22.66
CA MET A 48 5.92 2.23 21.58
C MET A 48 4.67 2.79 20.90
N LEU A 49 3.90 3.66 21.57
CA LEU A 49 2.68 4.26 20.99
C LEU A 49 2.96 5.49 20.10
N THR A 50 4.23 5.86 19.90
CA THR A 50 4.61 6.90 18.93
C THR A 50 4.93 6.34 17.56
N THR A 51 4.93 5.02 17.38
CA THR A 51 5.23 4.37 16.12
C THR A 51 4.18 4.64 15.04
N ASN A 52 4.63 4.72 13.79
CA ASN A 52 3.77 4.66 12.61
C ASN A 52 3.48 3.21 12.17
N PHE A 53 3.87 2.22 12.98
CA PHE A 53 3.72 0.79 12.79
C PHE A 53 4.58 0.18 11.66
N ALA A 54 4.78 0.88 10.55
CA ALA A 54 5.70 0.50 9.47
C ALA A 54 7.01 1.28 9.61
N GLU A 55 7.85 0.87 10.57
CA GLU A 55 9.02 1.64 11.02
C GLU A 55 10.23 1.55 10.09
N ALA A 56 10.27 0.56 9.21
CA ALA A 56 11.35 0.38 8.26
C ALA A 56 10.81 -0.03 6.90
N GLY A 57 11.63 0.15 5.87
CA GLY A 57 11.28 -0.24 4.52
C GLY A 57 12.41 0.06 3.55
N GLY A 58 12.12 -0.09 2.29
CA GLY A 58 13.12 0.18 1.26
C GLY A 58 12.52 0.12 -0.14
N PHE A 59 13.28 0.66 -1.08
CA PHE A 59 12.96 0.62 -2.49
C PHE A 59 13.97 -0.28 -3.18
N ILE A 60 13.50 -1.28 -3.90
CA ILE A 60 14.34 -2.26 -4.57
C ILE A 60 13.90 -2.44 -6.02
N LYS A 61 14.79 -2.96 -6.85
CA LYS A 61 14.47 -3.38 -8.21
C LYS A 61 14.02 -4.83 -8.21
N SER A 62 12.91 -5.13 -8.90
CA SER A 62 12.47 -6.50 -9.12
C SER A 62 13.47 -7.29 -9.98
N ASP A 63 14.13 -6.57 -10.90
CA ASP A 63 15.19 -7.07 -11.76
C ASP A 63 16.28 -6.00 -11.91
N PRO A 64 17.59 -6.37 -11.99
CA PRO A 64 18.69 -5.41 -12.18
C PRO A 64 18.54 -4.52 -13.42
N SER A 65 17.84 -4.98 -14.45
CA SER A 65 17.61 -4.22 -15.70
C SER A 65 16.56 -3.11 -15.55
N GLU A 66 15.77 -3.09 -14.48
CA GLU A 66 14.81 -2.01 -14.25
C GLU A 66 15.53 -0.66 -14.14
N PRO A 67 15.05 0.41 -14.77
CA PRO A 67 15.72 1.72 -14.77
C PRO A 67 15.76 2.36 -13.38
N ALA A 68 14.77 2.09 -12.55
CA ALA A 68 14.64 2.59 -11.18
C ALA A 68 14.01 1.52 -10.28
N PRO A 69 14.06 1.66 -8.95
CA PRO A 69 13.31 0.79 -8.06
C PRO A 69 11.81 0.78 -8.42
N ASP A 70 11.28 -0.42 -8.61
CA ASP A 70 9.90 -0.67 -9.00
C ASP A 70 9.10 -1.41 -7.93
N LEU A 71 9.74 -1.73 -6.82
CA LEU A 71 9.14 -2.35 -5.64
C LEU A 71 9.46 -1.53 -4.39
N GLN A 72 8.46 -1.39 -3.50
CA GLN A 72 8.65 -0.83 -2.17
C GLN A 72 8.35 -1.89 -1.12
N LEU A 73 9.19 -1.95 -0.10
CA LEU A 73 9.02 -2.81 1.07
C LEU A 73 8.59 -1.97 2.26
N HIS A 74 7.62 -2.48 3.03
CA HIS A 74 7.25 -1.92 4.33
C HIS A 74 7.41 -3.01 5.39
N PHE A 75 8.27 -2.74 6.37
CA PHE A 75 8.49 -3.64 7.50
C PHE A 75 7.62 -3.19 8.68
N VAL A 76 6.71 -4.06 9.08
CA VAL A 76 5.70 -3.81 10.11
C VAL A 76 6.03 -4.59 11.37
N ILE A 77 6.06 -3.91 12.52
CA ILE A 77 6.45 -4.46 13.82
C ILE A 77 5.34 -5.25 14.52
N GLY A 78 4.52 -5.95 13.74
CA GLY A 78 3.43 -6.80 14.21
C GLY A 78 2.99 -7.79 13.15
N LYS A 79 2.21 -8.80 13.55
CA LYS A 79 1.60 -9.75 12.60
C LYS A 79 0.37 -9.12 11.94
N LEU A 80 0.52 -8.66 10.71
CA LEU A 80 -0.56 -8.05 9.94
C LEU A 80 -1.15 -9.05 8.94
N VAL A 81 -2.00 -9.94 9.42
CA VAL A 81 -2.65 -10.96 8.57
C VAL A 81 -3.87 -10.35 7.90
N ASP A 82 -3.99 -10.57 6.59
CA ASP A 82 -5.10 -10.07 5.79
C ASP A 82 -5.30 -8.56 5.98
N HIS A 83 -4.21 -7.79 5.86
CA HIS A 83 -4.18 -6.34 6.08
C HIS A 83 -4.82 -5.89 7.42
N GLY A 84 -4.68 -6.71 8.46
CA GLY A 84 -5.23 -6.43 9.78
C GLY A 84 -6.70 -6.79 9.96
N ARG A 85 -7.37 -7.31 8.94
CA ARG A 85 -8.76 -7.79 9.04
C ARG A 85 -8.91 -9.08 9.86
N LYS A 86 -7.83 -9.85 9.99
CA LYS A 86 -7.78 -11.07 10.80
C LYS A 86 -6.94 -10.86 12.04
N THR A 87 -7.56 -11.07 13.19
CA THR A 87 -6.87 -11.06 14.49
C THR A 87 -6.04 -12.32 14.65
N VAL A 88 -4.74 -12.16 14.94
CA VAL A 88 -3.80 -13.27 15.18
C VAL A 88 -3.11 -13.06 16.51
N PHE A 89 -3.11 -14.08 17.36
CA PHE A 89 -2.45 -14.05 18.67
C PHE A 89 -0.95 -14.27 18.57
N GLY A 90 -0.22 -13.79 19.59
CA GLY A 90 1.23 -13.90 19.70
C GLY A 90 1.98 -12.71 19.12
N HIS A 91 3.29 -12.82 19.02
CA HIS A 91 4.22 -11.78 18.54
C HIS A 91 4.83 -12.19 17.21
N GLY A 92 5.24 -11.20 16.43
CA GLY A 92 5.88 -11.41 15.15
C GLY A 92 5.96 -10.10 14.36
N TYR A 93 6.33 -10.20 13.12
CA TYR A 93 6.46 -9.07 12.22
C TYR A 93 5.98 -9.44 10.81
N SER A 94 5.77 -8.42 10.01
CA SER A 94 5.31 -8.58 8.63
C SER A 94 6.16 -7.75 7.68
N ALA A 95 6.35 -8.24 6.48
CA ALA A 95 6.92 -7.45 5.40
C ALA A 95 5.93 -7.40 4.23
N HIS A 96 5.59 -6.20 3.84
CA HIS A 96 4.83 -5.89 2.65
C HIS A 96 5.76 -5.72 1.48
N VAL A 97 5.36 -6.17 0.30
CA VAL A 97 5.99 -5.81 -0.97
C VAL A 97 4.93 -5.31 -1.92
N CYS A 98 5.04 -4.06 -2.33
CA CYS A 98 4.13 -3.47 -3.29
C CYS A 98 4.84 -3.05 -4.58
N LEU A 99 4.11 -3.17 -5.71
CA LEU A 99 4.57 -2.78 -7.02
C LEU A 99 4.27 -1.30 -7.26
N LEU A 100 5.33 -0.51 -7.52
CA LEU A 100 5.26 0.96 -7.58
C LEU A 100 4.70 1.50 -8.91
N GLN A 101 4.91 0.81 -10.00
CA GLN A 101 4.48 1.25 -11.34
C GLN A 101 3.71 0.12 -12.04
N PRO A 102 2.54 -0.30 -11.52
CA PRO A 102 1.75 -1.31 -12.19
C PRO A 102 1.26 -0.79 -13.55
N LYS A 103 1.18 -1.69 -14.53
CA LYS A 103 0.61 -1.42 -15.86
C LYS A 103 -0.90 -1.59 -15.86
N SER A 104 -1.41 -2.45 -15.00
CA SER A 104 -2.84 -2.69 -14.82
C SER A 104 -3.59 -1.40 -14.47
N ARG A 105 -4.80 -1.28 -14.96
CA ARG A 105 -5.72 -0.16 -14.68
C ARG A 105 -7.09 -0.69 -14.37
N GLY A 106 -7.71 -0.08 -13.37
CA GLY A 106 -9.05 -0.38 -12.94
C GLY A 106 -10.05 0.73 -13.23
N ALA A 107 -11.20 0.62 -12.59
CA ALA A 107 -12.27 1.60 -12.69
C ALA A 107 -13.14 1.66 -11.44
N VAL A 108 -13.77 2.81 -11.25
CA VAL A 108 -14.91 3.01 -10.34
C VAL A 108 -16.14 3.25 -11.20
N THR A 109 -17.16 2.42 -11.05
CA THR A 109 -18.37 2.48 -11.87
C THR A 109 -19.63 2.53 -11.00
N LEU A 110 -20.67 3.17 -11.52
CA LEU A 110 -21.97 3.18 -10.86
C LEU A 110 -22.64 1.81 -11.00
N THR A 111 -23.24 1.33 -9.93
CA THR A 111 -24.02 0.08 -9.92
C THR A 111 -25.49 0.32 -10.22
N SER A 112 -25.99 1.54 -10.01
CA SER A 112 -27.38 1.93 -10.27
C SER A 112 -27.49 3.44 -10.44
N ARG A 113 -28.72 3.94 -10.64
CA ARG A 113 -29.07 5.38 -10.63
C ARG A 113 -29.34 5.92 -9.23
N ASP A 114 -29.46 5.07 -8.24
CA ASP A 114 -29.64 5.47 -6.86
C ASP A 114 -28.32 6.09 -6.33
N PRO A 115 -28.31 7.38 -5.93
CA PRO A 115 -27.10 8.04 -5.44
C PRO A 115 -26.60 7.47 -4.10
N MET A 116 -27.43 6.70 -3.40
CA MET A 116 -27.05 6.04 -2.15
C MET A 116 -26.45 4.64 -2.36
N ALA A 117 -26.55 4.09 -3.58
CA ALA A 117 -25.94 2.82 -3.90
C ALA A 117 -24.40 2.92 -3.96
N LEU A 118 -23.71 1.99 -3.31
CA LEU A 118 -22.25 1.96 -3.36
C LEU A 118 -21.76 1.69 -4.79
N PRO A 119 -20.71 2.41 -5.23
CA PRO A 119 -20.10 2.15 -6.53
C PRO A 119 -19.38 0.81 -6.52
N LEU A 120 -19.21 0.22 -7.70
CA LEU A 120 -18.27 -0.88 -7.90
C LEU A 120 -16.87 -0.28 -8.06
N VAL A 121 -15.96 -0.68 -7.18
CA VAL A 121 -14.55 -0.34 -7.24
C VAL A 121 -13.78 -1.57 -7.67
N ASP A 122 -13.27 -1.57 -8.90
CA ASP A 122 -12.46 -2.65 -9.44
C ASP A 122 -11.06 -2.12 -9.75
N PRO A 123 -10.05 -2.40 -8.91
CA PRO A 123 -8.67 -2.01 -9.18
C PRO A 123 -8.04 -2.79 -10.33
N ASN A 124 -8.63 -3.94 -10.73
CA ASN A 124 -8.16 -4.80 -11.81
C ASN A 124 -6.66 -5.16 -11.66
N PHE A 125 -6.24 -5.44 -10.43
CA PHE A 125 -4.85 -5.78 -10.12
C PHE A 125 -4.37 -6.98 -10.91
N LEU A 126 -3.09 -6.95 -11.31
CA LEU A 126 -2.40 -8.08 -11.95
C LEU A 126 -3.03 -8.52 -13.29
N ALA A 127 -3.81 -7.65 -13.94
CA ALA A 127 -4.35 -7.90 -15.27
C ALA A 127 -3.26 -7.89 -16.35
N ASP A 128 -2.22 -7.08 -16.17
CA ASP A 128 -1.02 -7.13 -17.00
C ASP A 128 -0.07 -8.22 -16.48
N PRO A 129 0.37 -9.17 -17.35
CA PRO A 129 1.26 -10.26 -16.93
C PRO A 129 2.62 -9.80 -16.36
N ASP A 130 3.13 -8.64 -16.78
CA ASP A 130 4.36 -8.07 -16.26
C ASP A 130 4.23 -7.66 -14.78
N ASP A 131 3.07 -7.15 -14.38
CA ASP A 131 2.79 -6.81 -12.98
C ASP A 131 2.91 -8.07 -12.09
N MET A 132 2.35 -9.18 -12.53
CA MET A 132 2.46 -10.45 -11.83
C MET A 132 3.91 -10.96 -11.78
N ALA A 133 4.63 -10.90 -12.90
CA ALA A 133 6.01 -11.36 -12.95
C ALA A 133 6.92 -10.56 -12.00
N ARG A 134 6.73 -9.24 -11.92
CA ARG A 134 7.44 -8.37 -10.96
C ARG A 134 7.06 -8.65 -9.51
N MET A 135 5.78 -8.89 -9.24
CA MET A 135 5.32 -9.25 -7.90
C MET A 135 5.88 -10.60 -7.44
N VAL A 136 5.98 -11.60 -8.31
CA VAL A 136 6.61 -12.90 -8.00
C VAL A 136 8.10 -12.70 -7.64
N ARG A 137 8.84 -11.91 -8.42
CA ARG A 137 10.23 -11.57 -8.11
C ARG A 137 10.33 -10.83 -6.77
N GLY A 138 9.45 -9.86 -6.55
CA GLY A 138 9.36 -9.10 -5.30
C GLY A 138 9.10 -9.97 -4.08
N PHE A 139 8.16 -10.90 -4.18
CA PHE A 139 7.84 -11.86 -3.12
C PHE A 139 9.06 -12.71 -2.74
N LYS A 140 9.78 -13.26 -3.74
CA LYS A 140 11.01 -14.03 -3.51
C LYS A 140 12.08 -13.19 -2.83
N ARG A 141 12.29 -11.97 -3.33
CA ARG A 141 13.30 -11.05 -2.78
C ARG A 141 13.00 -10.64 -1.35
N THR A 142 11.74 -10.40 -1.04
CA THR A 142 11.29 -10.12 0.34
C THR A 142 11.58 -11.29 1.26
N ARG A 143 11.27 -12.52 0.82
CA ARG A 143 11.58 -13.74 1.59
C ARG A 143 13.09 -13.89 1.82
N GLU A 144 13.92 -13.65 0.80
CA GLU A 144 15.38 -13.66 0.96
C GLU A 144 15.85 -12.67 2.02
N ILE A 145 15.29 -11.45 2.04
CA ILE A 145 15.61 -10.43 3.04
C ILE A 145 15.21 -10.89 4.44
N LEU A 146 14.01 -11.44 4.59
CA LEU A 146 13.49 -11.92 5.87
C LEU A 146 14.28 -13.11 6.44
N MET A 147 14.97 -13.87 5.59
CA MET A 147 15.80 -15.02 5.97
C MET A 147 17.27 -14.65 6.21
N GLN A 148 17.66 -13.38 6.08
CA GLN A 148 19.04 -12.96 6.34
C GLN A 148 19.41 -13.16 7.83
N PRO A 149 20.70 -13.42 8.15
CA PRO A 149 21.15 -13.70 9.53
C PRO A 149 20.72 -12.66 10.56
N ALA A 150 20.62 -11.40 10.16
CA ALA A 150 20.18 -10.30 11.01
C ALA A 150 18.77 -10.49 11.57
N LEU A 151 17.86 -11.12 10.79
CA LEU A 151 16.48 -11.43 11.18
C LEU A 151 16.32 -12.91 11.61
N ALA A 152 16.99 -13.83 10.94
CA ALA A 152 16.93 -15.26 11.21
C ALA A 152 17.34 -15.63 12.66
N LYS A 153 18.22 -14.83 13.28
CA LYS A 153 18.63 -14.99 14.70
C LYS A 153 17.46 -14.93 15.69
N PHE A 154 16.34 -14.34 15.32
CA PHE A 154 15.15 -14.26 16.16
C PHE A 154 14.27 -15.52 16.08
N GLY A 155 14.66 -16.52 15.30
CA GLY A 155 13.93 -17.79 15.17
C GLY A 155 12.52 -17.66 14.60
N ALA A 156 12.25 -16.58 13.88
CA ALA A 156 10.94 -16.34 13.29
C ALA A 156 10.60 -17.38 12.21
N LYS A 157 9.33 -17.74 12.13
CA LYS A 157 8.81 -18.69 11.14
C LYS A 157 7.73 -18.06 10.30
N GLU A 158 7.89 -18.13 8.98
CA GLU A 158 6.86 -17.67 8.04
C GLU A 158 5.56 -18.45 8.25
N LEU A 159 4.41 -17.76 8.23
CA LEU A 159 3.11 -18.40 8.40
C LEU A 159 2.80 -19.31 7.20
N ALA A 160 2.08 -20.41 7.48
CA ALA A 160 1.84 -21.49 6.53
C ALA A 160 1.29 -21.04 5.18
N ALA A 161 0.44 -20.01 5.15
CA ALA A 161 -0.17 -19.53 3.91
C ALA A 161 0.88 -19.08 2.87
N SER A 162 1.85 -18.24 3.27
CA SER A 162 2.93 -17.82 2.39
C SER A 162 4.07 -18.84 2.33
N ALA A 163 4.39 -19.52 3.44
CA ALA A 163 5.47 -20.50 3.52
C ALA A 163 5.30 -21.70 2.56
N SER A 164 4.05 -22.08 2.24
CA SER A 164 3.74 -23.14 1.30
C SER A 164 4.01 -22.79 -0.16
N ALA A 165 3.99 -21.51 -0.51
CA ALA A 165 4.23 -21.02 -1.86
C ALA A 165 5.74 -20.99 -2.16
N ARG A 166 6.27 -22.03 -2.82
CA ARG A 166 7.70 -22.23 -3.07
C ARG A 166 8.10 -22.10 -4.54
N THR A 167 7.27 -22.61 -5.43
CA THR A 167 7.45 -22.46 -6.88
C THR A 167 6.83 -21.18 -7.38
N ASP A 168 7.22 -20.71 -8.56
CA ASP A 168 6.64 -19.49 -9.16
C ASP A 168 5.13 -19.62 -9.34
N ALA A 169 4.63 -20.76 -9.74
CA ALA A 169 3.20 -21.02 -9.89
C ALA A 169 2.44 -20.95 -8.55
N GLU A 170 3.03 -21.50 -7.47
CA GLU A 170 2.42 -21.41 -6.13
C GLU A 170 2.47 -19.99 -5.59
N ILE A 171 3.56 -19.24 -5.83
CA ILE A 171 3.70 -17.83 -5.47
C ILE A 171 2.67 -17.00 -6.24
N GLU A 172 2.52 -17.21 -7.54
CA GLU A 172 1.50 -16.55 -8.36
C GLU A 172 0.10 -16.82 -7.83
N GLN A 173 -0.22 -18.06 -7.49
CA GLN A 173 -1.51 -18.42 -6.89
C GLN A 173 -1.72 -17.72 -5.54
N PHE A 174 -0.68 -17.67 -4.69
CA PHE A 174 -0.72 -16.94 -3.42
C PHE A 174 -0.97 -15.45 -3.64
N ILE A 175 -0.24 -14.82 -4.57
CA ILE A 175 -0.41 -13.40 -4.91
C ILE A 175 -1.84 -13.14 -5.41
N ARG A 176 -2.38 -13.97 -6.32
CA ARG A 176 -3.77 -13.82 -6.80
C ARG A 176 -4.82 -13.92 -5.70
N GLN A 177 -4.55 -14.70 -4.68
CA GLN A 177 -5.47 -14.90 -3.56
C GLN A 177 -5.38 -13.81 -2.50
N TYR A 178 -4.20 -13.24 -2.28
CA TYR A 178 -3.92 -12.38 -1.13
C TYR A 178 -3.44 -10.97 -1.48
N ALA A 179 -3.25 -10.66 -2.76
CA ALA A 179 -2.92 -9.29 -3.15
C ALA A 179 -4.10 -8.35 -2.86
N ASP A 180 -3.77 -7.19 -2.32
CA ASP A 180 -4.73 -6.14 -1.99
C ASP A 180 -4.10 -4.76 -2.25
N THR A 181 -4.83 -3.71 -2.03
CA THR A 181 -4.31 -2.34 -2.09
C THR A 181 -3.37 -2.04 -0.92
N ILE A 182 -2.33 -1.24 -1.15
CA ILE A 182 -1.58 -0.56 -0.08
C ILE A 182 -2.13 0.85 0.19
N TYR A 183 -3.39 1.08 -0.18
CA TYR A 183 -4.16 2.30 0.11
C TYR A 183 -3.68 3.57 -0.61
N HIS A 184 -3.27 3.45 -1.86
CA HIS A 184 -2.77 4.54 -2.68
C HIS A 184 -3.58 4.79 -3.97
N PRO A 185 -4.94 4.72 -3.99
CA PRO A 185 -5.71 4.84 -5.22
C PRO A 185 -5.61 6.25 -5.81
N VAL A 186 -5.39 6.32 -7.13
CA VAL A 186 -5.28 7.56 -7.91
C VAL A 186 -5.93 7.41 -9.29
N GLY A 187 -6.00 8.47 -10.07
CA GLY A 187 -6.22 8.44 -11.52
C GLY A 187 -7.67 8.48 -11.99
N THR A 188 -8.67 8.36 -11.13
CA THR A 188 -10.09 8.30 -11.53
C THR A 188 -10.66 9.62 -12.07
N CYS A 189 -9.98 10.75 -11.79
CA CYS A 189 -10.24 12.08 -12.37
C CYS A 189 -8.99 12.64 -13.02
N ARG A 190 -8.20 11.80 -13.71
CA ARG A 190 -6.86 12.13 -14.14
C ARG A 190 -6.80 13.44 -14.94
N MET A 191 -5.72 14.16 -14.73
CA MET A 191 -5.39 15.39 -15.43
C MET A 191 -4.79 15.10 -16.81
N GLY A 192 -5.16 15.88 -17.80
CA GLY A 192 -4.60 15.82 -19.14
C GLY A 192 -5.46 16.51 -20.20
N PRO A 193 -4.94 16.60 -21.43
CA PRO A 193 -5.64 17.23 -22.56
C PRO A 193 -6.50 16.27 -23.37
N GLY A 194 -6.49 14.98 -23.04
CA GLY A 194 -7.15 13.94 -23.83
C GLY A 194 -8.66 13.88 -23.61
N PRO A 195 -9.42 13.25 -24.54
CA PRO A 195 -10.87 13.21 -24.46
C PRO A 195 -11.42 12.37 -23.29
N LEU A 196 -10.58 11.56 -22.64
CA LEU A 196 -10.92 10.77 -21.47
C LEU A 196 -10.36 11.37 -20.17
N ASP A 197 -9.61 12.48 -20.25
CA ASP A 197 -9.12 13.17 -19.08
C ASP A 197 -10.24 14.02 -18.47
N VAL A 198 -10.19 14.21 -17.16
CA VAL A 198 -11.31 14.81 -16.43
C VAL A 198 -11.02 16.26 -16.08
N VAL A 199 -9.76 16.60 -15.79
CA VAL A 199 -9.37 17.97 -15.44
C VAL A 199 -8.20 18.45 -16.30
N ASP A 200 -8.10 19.79 -16.45
CA ASP A 200 -6.98 20.47 -17.09
C ASP A 200 -5.80 20.69 -16.09
N ALA A 201 -4.77 21.41 -16.55
CA ALA A 201 -3.60 21.74 -15.74
C ALA A 201 -3.90 22.71 -14.59
N GLU A 202 -4.99 23.44 -14.64
CA GLU A 202 -5.52 24.28 -13.56
C GLU A 202 -6.57 23.58 -12.70
N LEU A 203 -6.66 22.24 -12.82
CA LEU A 203 -7.57 21.37 -12.07
C LEU A 203 -9.06 21.58 -12.35
N ARG A 204 -9.41 22.34 -13.40
CA ARG A 204 -10.79 22.59 -13.81
C ARG A 204 -11.36 21.39 -14.56
N VAL A 205 -12.59 21.04 -14.26
CA VAL A 205 -13.27 19.92 -14.94
C VAL A 205 -13.61 20.34 -16.37
N HIS A 206 -13.18 19.54 -17.35
CA HIS A 206 -13.47 19.77 -18.75
C HIS A 206 -14.98 19.84 -19.01
N GLY A 207 -15.43 20.89 -19.71
CA GLY A 207 -16.82 21.10 -20.10
C GLY A 207 -17.75 21.60 -19.00
N LEU A 208 -17.25 21.89 -17.80
CA LEU A 208 -18.01 22.47 -16.70
C LEU A 208 -17.35 23.75 -16.18
N ALA A 209 -18.12 24.80 -15.99
CA ALA A 209 -17.65 26.03 -15.37
C ALA A 209 -17.74 25.96 -13.84
N GLY A 210 -16.77 26.56 -13.14
CA GLY A 210 -16.79 26.71 -11.70
C GLY A 210 -16.53 25.46 -10.87
N LEU A 211 -16.08 24.35 -11.49
CA LEU A 211 -15.80 23.08 -10.81
C LEU A 211 -14.34 22.67 -10.99
N ARG A 212 -13.71 22.27 -9.90
CA ARG A 212 -12.36 21.69 -9.86
C ARG A 212 -12.36 20.37 -9.07
N VAL A 213 -11.37 19.52 -9.36
CA VAL A 213 -11.05 18.35 -8.54
C VAL A 213 -9.65 18.54 -7.96
N VAL A 214 -9.52 18.39 -6.63
CA VAL A 214 -8.28 18.66 -5.88
C VAL A 214 -8.02 17.54 -4.91
N ASP A 215 -7.60 16.40 -5.44
CA ASP A 215 -7.23 15.21 -4.66
C ASP A 215 -6.32 14.29 -5.48
N ALA A 216 -5.96 13.13 -4.94
CA ALA A 216 -5.08 12.16 -5.60
C ALA A 216 -5.65 11.62 -6.93
N SER A 217 -6.97 11.69 -7.16
CA SER A 217 -7.60 11.16 -8.39
C SER A 217 -7.17 11.89 -9.66
N ILE A 218 -6.62 13.11 -9.53
CA ILE A 218 -6.11 13.87 -10.68
C ILE A 218 -4.78 13.34 -11.23
N MET A 219 -4.03 12.52 -10.50
CA MET A 219 -2.73 12.03 -10.93
C MET A 219 -2.86 11.23 -12.23
N PRO A 220 -2.13 11.59 -13.31
CA PRO A 220 -2.15 10.83 -14.57
C PRO A 220 -1.54 9.43 -14.42
N ARG A 221 -0.58 9.31 -13.51
CA ARG A 221 0.08 8.07 -13.08
C ARG A 221 0.31 8.11 -11.59
N ILE A 222 0.28 6.95 -10.97
CA ILE A 222 0.68 6.83 -9.57
C ILE A 222 2.17 7.13 -9.42
N VAL A 223 2.55 7.77 -8.33
CA VAL A 223 3.95 8.04 -8.00
C VAL A 223 4.65 6.77 -7.53
N SER A 224 5.99 6.74 -7.63
CA SER A 224 6.80 5.59 -7.15
C SER A 224 7.07 5.70 -5.65
N GLY A 225 6.01 5.69 -4.84
CA GLY A 225 6.07 5.79 -3.38
C GLY A 225 4.71 6.13 -2.79
N ASN A 226 4.69 6.48 -1.50
CA ASN A 226 3.47 6.83 -0.79
C ASN A 226 2.80 8.08 -1.36
N THR A 227 1.48 8.08 -1.46
CA THR A 227 0.71 9.13 -2.14
C THR A 227 0.35 10.32 -1.26
N ASN A 228 0.58 10.26 0.07
CA ASN A 228 0.17 11.34 0.98
C ASN A 228 0.89 12.67 0.68
N ALA A 229 2.21 12.68 0.58
CA ALA A 229 2.97 13.91 0.32
C ALA A 229 2.60 14.57 -1.03
N PRO A 230 2.53 13.84 -2.18
CA PRO A 230 2.06 14.45 -3.43
C PRO A 230 0.60 14.89 -3.37
N THR A 231 -0.27 14.25 -2.59
CA THR A 231 -1.66 14.71 -2.41
C THR A 231 -1.71 16.05 -1.68
N VAL A 232 -0.92 16.21 -0.62
CA VAL A 232 -0.78 17.51 0.08
C VAL A 232 -0.21 18.56 -0.88
N MET A 233 0.80 18.24 -1.67
CA MET A 233 1.36 19.15 -2.68
C MET A 233 0.30 19.57 -3.71
N ILE A 234 -0.55 18.66 -4.18
CA ILE A 234 -1.66 18.99 -5.08
C ILE A 234 -2.61 20.01 -4.42
N ALA A 235 -2.95 19.81 -3.14
CA ALA A 235 -3.83 20.71 -2.40
C ALA A 235 -3.21 22.11 -2.23
N GLU A 236 -1.94 22.20 -1.85
CA GLU A 236 -1.21 23.48 -1.73
C GLU A 236 -1.14 24.21 -3.07
N LYS A 237 -0.82 23.49 -4.16
CA LYS A 237 -0.79 24.08 -5.50
C LYS A 237 -2.17 24.55 -5.95
N ALA A 238 -3.24 23.84 -5.60
CA ALA A 238 -4.60 24.25 -5.93
C ALA A 238 -5.00 25.56 -5.28
N VAL A 239 -4.52 25.85 -4.07
CA VAL A 239 -4.75 27.15 -3.39
C VAL A 239 -4.16 28.29 -4.21
N ASP A 240 -2.94 28.14 -4.74
CA ASP A 240 -2.33 29.14 -5.61
C ASP A 240 -3.15 29.37 -6.89
N LEU A 241 -3.59 28.28 -7.52
CA LEU A 241 -4.44 28.34 -8.74
C LEU A 241 -5.80 29.00 -8.48
N LEU A 242 -6.39 28.77 -7.30
CA LEU A 242 -7.66 29.39 -6.91
C LEU A 242 -7.50 30.89 -6.64
N ARG A 243 -6.40 31.30 -6.03
CA ARG A 243 -6.09 32.71 -5.74
C ARG A 243 -5.72 33.51 -7.00
N ALA A 244 -5.11 32.85 -7.98
CA ALA A 244 -4.75 33.48 -9.25
C ALA A 244 -5.91 33.53 -10.26
N ALA A 245 -7.01 32.82 -10.00
CA ALA A 245 -8.19 32.88 -10.86
C ALA A 245 -8.93 34.20 -10.68
N PRO A 246 -9.31 34.87 -11.79
CA PRO A 246 -10.08 36.12 -11.75
C PRO A 246 -11.49 35.92 -11.17
#